data_d8c8ad1d8497e29b62e572b65aecfb95
#
_entry.id   d8c8ad1d8497e29b62e572b65aecfb95
#
_cell.length_a   1.000
_cell.length_b   1.000
_cell.length_c   1.000
_cell.angle_alpha   90.00
_cell.angle_beta   90.00
_cell.angle_gamma   90.00
#
_symmetry.space_group_name_H-M   'P 1'
#
loop_
_entity.id
_entity.type
_entity.pdbx_description
1 polymer ?
#
loop_
_entity_poly.entity_id
_entity_poly.type
_entity_poly.pdbx_seq_one_letter_code
_entity_poly.pdbx_strand_id
1 'polypeptide(L)'
;MSPTWIEIDDEVMAKIKEQAEPFVDSPNDSLRRHFGLRPSKSSACAPRPTESPPPPPSTPRAPSGALLPMEEYELPLLRAISQLGGSAPAYKVKEAVEPMLADQLAAADRASLQSGNVRWENRLGFARLDAVRRGYLSADSRRGVWELTDAGIERLGQLEAECQERERAASR
;
A
#
# COMPACT_ATOMS: atom_id res chain seq x y z
N MET A 1 -18.93 -21.27 -18.30
CA MET A 1 -19.95 -20.23 -18.26
C MET A 1 -19.32 -18.96 -17.77
N SER A 2 -19.36 -17.89 -18.53
CA SER A 2 -18.77 -16.60 -18.16
C SER A 2 -19.59 -15.95 -17.03
N PRO A 3 -18.98 -15.32 -16.04
CA PRO A 3 -19.70 -14.59 -15.00
C PRO A 3 -20.45 -13.41 -15.62
N THR A 4 -21.71 -13.26 -15.29
CA THR A 4 -22.51 -12.09 -15.64
C THR A 4 -22.50 -11.13 -14.45
N TRP A 5 -22.12 -9.89 -14.67
CA TRP A 5 -22.14 -8.85 -13.63
C TRP A 5 -23.53 -8.22 -13.58
N ILE A 6 -24.06 -8.06 -12.38
CA ILE A 6 -25.32 -7.39 -12.10
C ILE A 6 -25.03 -6.30 -11.08
N GLU A 7 -25.49 -5.09 -11.35
CA GLU A 7 -25.46 -4.00 -10.41
C GLU A 7 -26.62 -4.15 -9.42
N ILE A 8 -26.32 -4.13 -8.13
CA ILE A 8 -27.29 -4.32 -7.05
C ILE A 8 -27.19 -3.10 -6.16
N ASP A 9 -28.32 -2.49 -5.84
CA ASP A 9 -28.41 -1.36 -4.93
C ASP A 9 -28.21 -1.75 -3.45
N ASP A 10 -28.00 -0.75 -2.59
CA ASP A 10 -27.69 -0.98 -1.19
C ASP A 10 -28.85 -1.61 -0.41
N GLU A 11 -30.11 -1.37 -0.82
CA GLU A 11 -31.30 -1.92 -0.17
C GLU A 11 -31.40 -3.42 -0.44
N VAL A 12 -31.21 -3.83 -1.68
CA VAL A 12 -31.17 -5.26 -2.06
C VAL A 12 -30.00 -5.97 -1.40
N MET A 13 -28.82 -5.32 -1.36
CA MET A 13 -27.65 -5.87 -0.69
C MET A 13 -27.87 -6.03 0.83
N ALA A 14 -28.57 -5.12 1.47
CA ALA A 14 -28.92 -5.23 2.89
C ALA A 14 -29.83 -6.43 3.14
N LYS A 15 -30.82 -6.66 2.29
CA LYS A 15 -31.72 -7.81 2.37
C LYS A 15 -31.01 -9.14 2.17
N ILE A 16 -30.06 -9.21 1.25
CA ILE A 16 -29.24 -10.40 1.04
C ILE A 16 -28.42 -10.70 2.29
N LYS A 17 -27.83 -9.68 2.91
CA LYS A 17 -27.02 -9.84 4.14
C LYS A 17 -27.87 -10.25 5.35
N GLU A 18 -29.12 -9.75 5.45
CA GLU A 18 -30.04 -10.12 6.53
C GLU A 18 -30.41 -11.61 6.50
N GLN A 19 -30.48 -12.21 5.28
CA GLN A 19 -30.82 -13.62 5.08
C GLN A 19 -29.60 -14.54 5.06
N ALA A 20 -28.39 -14.00 5.04
CA ALA A 20 -27.16 -14.78 5.02
C ALA A 20 -26.79 -15.29 6.42
N GLU A 21 -26.39 -16.57 6.51
CA GLU A 21 -25.75 -17.06 7.74
C GLU A 21 -24.34 -16.51 7.87
N PRO A 22 -24.02 -15.82 8.99
CA PRO A 22 -22.70 -15.22 9.16
C PRO A 22 -21.59 -16.27 9.03
N PHE A 23 -20.55 -15.97 8.26
CA PHE A 23 -19.37 -16.80 8.01
C PHE A 23 -19.57 -18.09 7.20
N VAL A 24 -20.79 -18.40 6.78
CA VAL A 24 -21.11 -19.63 6.04
C VAL A 24 -21.55 -19.34 4.60
N ASP A 25 -22.44 -18.37 4.41
CA ASP A 25 -23.05 -18.09 3.12
C ASP A 25 -22.34 -16.98 2.34
N SER A 26 -22.10 -17.22 1.06
CA SER A 26 -21.79 -16.14 0.14
C SER A 26 -23.09 -15.43 -0.29
N PRO A 27 -23.04 -14.17 -0.77
CA PRO A 27 -24.21 -13.47 -1.29
C PRO A 27 -24.94 -14.27 -2.38
N ASN A 28 -24.21 -15.03 -3.17
CA ASN A 28 -24.78 -15.93 -4.19
C ASN A 28 -25.52 -17.12 -3.56
N ASP A 29 -25.06 -17.67 -2.46
CA ASP A 29 -25.74 -18.79 -1.79
C ASP A 29 -27.04 -18.34 -1.13
N SER A 30 -27.06 -17.14 -0.55
CA SER A 30 -28.28 -16.52 -0.02
C SER A 30 -29.33 -16.29 -1.11
N LEU A 31 -28.93 -15.77 -2.27
CA LEU A 31 -29.81 -15.60 -3.42
C LEU A 31 -30.33 -16.96 -3.94
N ARG A 32 -29.47 -17.96 -4.05
CA ARG A 32 -29.88 -19.31 -4.49
C ARG A 32 -30.90 -19.94 -3.54
N ARG A 33 -30.72 -19.75 -2.23
CA ARG A 33 -31.69 -20.22 -1.21
C ARG A 33 -33.02 -19.50 -1.35
N HIS A 34 -33.00 -18.18 -1.55
CA HIS A 34 -34.22 -17.39 -1.74
C HIS A 34 -35.03 -17.84 -2.97
N PHE A 35 -34.34 -18.17 -4.05
CA PHE A 35 -34.99 -18.68 -5.28
C PHE A 35 -35.21 -20.20 -5.31
N GLY A 36 -35.00 -20.90 -4.21
CA GLY A 36 -35.22 -22.36 -4.14
C GLY A 36 -34.23 -23.17 -5.00
N LEU A 37 -33.09 -22.57 -5.40
CA LEU A 37 -32.08 -23.24 -6.19
C LEU A 37 -31.15 -24.05 -5.27
N ARG A 38 -30.63 -25.18 -5.76
CA ARG A 38 -29.68 -26.00 -5.03
C ARG A 38 -28.44 -25.15 -4.67
N PRO A 39 -27.83 -25.34 -3.46
CA PRO A 39 -26.59 -24.65 -3.07
C PRO A 39 -25.55 -24.90 -4.17
N SER A 40 -24.72 -23.87 -4.40
CA SER A 40 -23.63 -23.99 -5.36
C SER A 40 -22.63 -25.03 -4.81
N LYS A 41 -22.11 -25.91 -5.66
CA LYS A 41 -21.12 -26.93 -5.24
C LYS A 41 -19.82 -26.33 -4.70
N SER A 42 -19.72 -25.01 -4.64
CA SER A 42 -18.59 -24.24 -4.08
C SER A 42 -18.68 -24.02 -2.56
N SER A 43 -19.82 -24.34 -1.90
CA SER A 43 -20.04 -24.09 -0.48
C SER A 43 -19.88 -25.33 0.42
N ALA A 44 -19.42 -26.44 -0.09
CA ALA A 44 -19.02 -27.54 0.78
C ALA A 44 -17.62 -27.25 1.29
N CYS A 45 -17.52 -26.86 2.55
CA CYS A 45 -16.29 -26.92 3.33
C CYS A 45 -15.90 -28.40 3.54
N ALA A 46 -15.48 -29.06 2.46
CA ALA A 46 -14.68 -30.27 2.57
C ALA A 46 -13.25 -29.84 2.90
N PRO A 47 -12.56 -30.54 3.82
CA PRO A 47 -11.12 -30.28 4.00
C PRO A 47 -10.45 -30.51 2.63
N ARG A 48 -10.09 -29.43 1.99
CA ARG A 48 -9.37 -29.46 0.73
C ARG A 48 -8.03 -30.15 1.01
N PRO A 49 -7.68 -31.24 0.30
CA PRO A 49 -6.29 -31.64 0.26
C PRO A 49 -5.52 -30.38 -0.17
N THR A 50 -4.48 -30.07 0.53
CA THR A 50 -3.61 -28.90 0.34
C THR A 50 -2.86 -29.00 -0.99
N GLU A 51 -3.59 -28.81 -2.09
CA GLU A 51 -3.03 -28.31 -3.34
C GLU A 51 -3.58 -26.90 -3.53
N SER A 52 -2.94 -25.98 -2.83
CA SER A 52 -3.03 -24.56 -3.18
C SER A 52 -2.65 -24.46 -4.66
N PRO A 53 -3.44 -23.74 -5.50
CA PRO A 53 -2.95 -23.40 -6.83
C PRO A 53 -1.54 -22.83 -6.65
N PRO A 54 -0.58 -23.18 -7.49
CA PRO A 54 0.76 -22.67 -7.35
C PRO A 54 0.65 -21.16 -7.20
N PRO A 55 1.28 -20.57 -6.17
CA PRO A 55 1.25 -19.12 -6.00
C PRO A 55 1.65 -18.51 -7.34
N PRO A 56 0.98 -17.43 -7.79
CA PRO A 56 1.41 -16.74 -9.00
C PRO A 56 2.91 -16.54 -8.90
N PRO A 57 3.67 -16.71 -10.00
CA PRO A 57 5.13 -16.67 -9.95
C PRO A 57 5.54 -15.43 -9.15
N SER A 58 6.01 -15.67 -7.94
CA SER A 58 6.44 -14.60 -7.03
C SER A 58 7.57 -13.89 -7.73
N THR A 59 7.45 -12.58 -7.92
CA THR A 59 8.58 -11.75 -8.35
C THR A 59 9.77 -12.16 -7.51
N PRO A 60 10.91 -12.50 -8.09
CA PRO A 60 12.08 -12.97 -7.34
C PRO A 60 12.33 -12.01 -6.17
N ARG A 61 12.32 -12.54 -4.96
CA ARG A 61 12.60 -11.74 -3.77
C ARG A 61 14.01 -11.19 -3.93
N ALA A 62 14.14 -9.87 -3.90
CA ALA A 62 15.46 -9.27 -3.98
C ALA A 62 16.34 -9.82 -2.85
N PRO A 63 17.62 -10.15 -3.11
CA PRO A 63 18.53 -10.62 -2.08
C PRO A 63 18.59 -9.60 -0.93
N SER A 64 18.78 -10.08 0.30
CA SER A 64 18.91 -9.21 1.47
C SER A 64 20.05 -8.20 1.26
N GLY A 65 19.78 -6.92 1.48
CA GLY A 65 20.73 -5.82 1.25
C GLY A 65 20.78 -5.26 -0.18
N ALA A 66 20.02 -5.82 -1.13
CA ALA A 66 19.95 -5.30 -2.50
C ALA A 66 18.95 -4.15 -2.67
N LEU A 67 18.21 -3.81 -1.62
CA LEU A 67 17.20 -2.74 -1.62
C LEU A 67 17.61 -1.64 -0.66
N LEU A 68 17.29 -0.40 -1.01
CA LEU A 68 17.49 0.75 -0.14
C LEU A 68 16.75 0.53 1.20
N PRO A 69 17.38 0.72 2.37
CA PRO A 69 16.71 0.60 3.66
C PRO A 69 15.48 1.50 3.77
N MET A 70 14.50 1.12 4.59
CA MET A 70 13.25 1.90 4.72
C MET A 70 13.48 3.26 5.37
N GLU A 71 14.46 3.35 6.24
CA GLU A 71 14.85 4.57 6.96
C GLU A 71 15.34 5.66 6.00
N GLU A 72 15.96 5.26 4.90
CA GLU A 72 16.50 6.21 3.90
C GLU A 72 15.39 6.89 3.07
N TYR A 73 14.15 6.39 3.13
CA TYR A 73 13.01 7.04 2.50
C TYR A 73 12.40 8.17 3.34
N GLU A 74 12.64 8.19 4.67
CA GLU A 74 12.00 9.14 5.58
C GLU A 74 12.40 10.59 5.26
N LEU A 75 13.68 10.88 5.18
CA LEU A 75 14.19 12.23 4.90
C LEU A 75 13.72 12.77 3.53
N PRO A 76 13.91 12.04 2.40
CA PRO A 76 13.42 12.50 1.10
C PRO A 76 11.92 12.72 1.05
N LEU A 77 11.15 11.86 1.72
CA LEU A 77 9.69 11.95 1.80
C LEU A 77 9.25 13.26 2.49
N LEU A 78 9.73 13.51 3.71
CA LEU A 78 9.36 14.70 4.48
C LEU A 78 9.87 15.97 3.80
N ARG A 79 11.09 15.94 3.26
CA ARG A 79 11.68 17.06 2.51
C ARG A 79 10.89 17.41 1.27
N ALA A 80 10.50 16.44 0.47
CA ALA A 80 9.70 16.65 -0.74
C ALA A 80 8.35 17.30 -0.43
N ILE A 81 7.65 16.82 0.61
CA ILE A 81 6.37 17.40 1.01
C ILE A 81 6.55 18.83 1.54
N SER A 82 7.60 19.09 2.32
CA SER A 82 7.94 20.43 2.81
C SER A 82 8.19 21.40 1.66
N GLN A 83 9.01 21.00 0.68
CA GLN A 83 9.31 21.81 -0.52
C GLN A 83 8.07 22.09 -1.37
N LEU A 84 7.09 21.19 -1.36
CA LEU A 84 5.81 21.37 -2.06
C LEU A 84 4.77 22.18 -1.26
N GLY A 85 5.19 22.82 -0.15
CA GLY A 85 4.34 23.68 0.66
C GLY A 85 3.64 22.99 1.83
N GLY A 86 4.15 21.83 2.28
CA GLY A 86 3.64 21.09 3.43
C GLY A 86 2.47 20.14 3.12
N SER A 87 1.84 20.26 1.96
CA SER A 87 0.75 19.38 1.51
C SER A 87 0.79 19.25 0.00
N ALA A 88 0.82 18.02 -0.51
CA ALA A 88 0.89 17.78 -1.96
C ALA A 88 0.26 16.45 -2.39
N PRO A 89 -0.21 16.36 -3.64
CA PRO A 89 -0.67 15.10 -4.22
C PRO A 89 0.48 14.07 -4.27
N ALA A 90 0.16 12.81 -4.00
CA ALA A 90 1.12 11.71 -3.93
C ALA A 90 2.02 11.59 -5.17
N TYR A 91 1.47 11.84 -6.38
CA TYR A 91 2.25 11.78 -7.61
C TYR A 91 3.35 12.85 -7.68
N LYS A 92 3.05 14.09 -7.22
CA LYS A 92 4.04 15.17 -7.15
C LYS A 92 5.14 14.90 -6.13
N VAL A 93 4.75 14.29 -5.00
CA VAL A 93 5.75 13.88 -4.00
C VAL A 93 6.68 12.81 -4.56
N LYS A 94 6.15 11.81 -5.27
CA LYS A 94 6.98 10.79 -5.93
C LYS A 94 7.96 11.41 -6.94
N GLU A 95 7.45 12.31 -7.79
CA GLU A 95 8.26 13.03 -8.79
C GLU A 95 9.38 13.85 -8.12
N ALA A 96 9.10 14.47 -6.98
CA ALA A 96 10.11 15.24 -6.23
C ALA A 96 11.11 14.35 -5.47
N VAL A 97 10.70 13.17 -5.00
CA VAL A 97 11.55 12.21 -4.28
C VAL A 97 12.49 11.46 -5.22
N GLU A 98 12.08 11.16 -6.44
CA GLU A 98 12.85 10.39 -7.41
C GLU A 98 14.29 10.91 -7.60
N PRO A 99 14.53 12.21 -7.89
CA PRO A 99 15.88 12.74 -8.03
C PRO A 99 16.69 12.72 -6.73
N MET A 100 16.02 12.82 -5.57
CA MET A 100 16.71 12.78 -4.26
C MET A 100 17.26 11.38 -3.94
N LEU A 101 16.62 10.34 -4.46
CA LEU A 101 17.03 8.95 -4.27
C LEU A 101 17.82 8.38 -5.45
N ALA A 102 18.00 9.11 -6.53
CA ALA A 102 18.53 8.61 -7.79
C ALA A 102 19.86 7.85 -7.64
N ASP A 103 20.76 8.37 -6.83
CA ASP A 103 22.10 7.79 -6.60
C ASP A 103 22.10 6.62 -5.61
N GLN A 104 21.05 6.48 -4.81
CA GLN A 104 20.93 5.45 -3.78
C GLN A 104 20.09 4.25 -4.24
N LEU A 105 19.23 4.44 -5.25
CA LEU A 105 18.36 3.40 -5.77
C LEU A 105 19.15 2.38 -6.61
N ALA A 106 19.21 1.15 -6.12
CA ALA A 106 19.76 0.02 -6.86
C ALA A 106 18.85 -0.40 -8.04
N ALA A 107 19.38 -1.19 -8.96
CA ALA A 107 18.59 -1.76 -10.06
C ALA A 107 17.38 -2.57 -9.56
N ALA A 108 17.52 -3.23 -8.41
CA ALA A 108 16.44 -3.98 -7.77
C ALA A 108 15.29 -3.09 -7.28
N ASP A 109 15.57 -1.84 -6.86
CA ASP A 109 14.55 -0.86 -6.45
C ASP A 109 13.78 -0.30 -7.65
N ARG A 110 14.45 -0.18 -8.79
CA ARG A 110 13.86 0.30 -10.05
C ARG A 110 13.06 -0.77 -10.80
N ALA A 111 13.10 -2.02 -10.34
CA ALA A 111 12.37 -3.12 -10.96
C ALA A 111 10.85 -2.94 -10.81
N SER A 112 10.11 -3.26 -11.88
CA SER A 112 8.65 -3.30 -11.86
C SER A 112 8.14 -4.48 -11.06
N LEU A 113 7.12 -4.25 -10.26
CA LEU A 113 6.36 -5.27 -9.53
C LEU A 113 5.28 -5.88 -10.45
N GLN A 114 4.75 -7.03 -10.07
CA GLN A 114 3.61 -7.65 -10.78
C GLN A 114 2.37 -6.73 -10.83
N SER A 115 2.24 -5.82 -9.87
CA SER A 115 1.18 -4.80 -9.84
C SER A 115 1.36 -3.68 -10.88
N GLY A 116 2.44 -3.68 -11.66
CA GLY A 116 2.79 -2.62 -12.61
C GLY A 116 3.49 -1.41 -11.98
N ASN A 117 3.55 -1.32 -10.66
CA ASN A 117 4.24 -0.24 -9.96
C ASN A 117 5.75 -0.50 -9.88
N VAL A 118 6.55 0.55 -9.86
CA VAL A 118 7.98 0.45 -9.56
C VAL A 118 8.19 0.16 -8.08
N ARG A 119 9.16 -0.68 -7.75
CA ARG A 119 9.36 -1.16 -6.37
C ARG A 119 9.65 -0.03 -5.38
N TRP A 120 10.51 0.93 -5.71
CA TRP A 120 10.83 2.04 -4.83
C TRP A 120 9.60 2.92 -4.53
N GLU A 121 8.71 3.14 -5.51
CA GLU A 121 7.47 3.89 -5.29
C GLU A 121 6.53 3.18 -4.30
N ASN A 122 6.46 1.86 -4.40
CA ASN A 122 5.69 1.05 -3.47
C ASN A 122 6.29 1.15 -2.05
N ARG A 123 7.63 1.10 -1.94
CA ARG A 123 8.34 1.28 -0.67
C ARG A 123 8.14 2.68 -0.09
N LEU A 124 8.16 3.72 -0.92
CA LEU A 124 7.82 5.08 -0.50
C LEU A 124 6.39 5.16 0.08
N GLY A 125 5.45 4.41 -0.50
CA GLY A 125 4.10 4.26 0.04
C GLY A 125 4.09 3.64 1.45
N PHE A 126 4.94 2.65 1.72
CA PHE A 126 5.12 2.08 3.07
C PHE A 126 5.80 3.05 4.03
N ALA A 127 6.81 3.79 3.59
CA ALA A 127 7.44 4.85 4.39
C ALA A 127 6.41 5.93 4.79
N ARG A 128 5.53 6.31 3.88
CA ARG A 128 4.40 7.20 4.18
C ARG A 128 3.49 6.62 5.27
N LEU A 129 3.12 5.34 5.19
CA LEU A 129 2.28 4.71 6.22
C LEU A 129 2.96 4.72 7.60
N ASP A 130 4.26 4.48 7.64
CA ASP A 130 5.03 4.55 8.87
C ASP A 130 5.09 5.98 9.42
N ALA A 131 5.32 6.97 8.57
CA ALA A 131 5.30 8.39 8.93
C ALA A 131 3.92 8.83 9.49
N VAL A 132 2.82 8.31 8.95
CA VAL A 132 1.47 8.54 9.50
C VAL A 132 1.33 7.90 10.89
N ARG A 133 1.80 6.67 11.08
CA ARG A 133 1.75 5.97 12.37
C ARG A 133 2.55 6.70 13.46
N ARG A 134 3.66 7.32 13.08
CA ARG A 134 4.50 8.14 13.98
C ARG A 134 3.96 9.56 14.18
N GLY A 135 2.90 9.94 13.46
CA GLY A 135 2.30 11.26 13.54
C GLY A 135 3.04 12.35 12.76
N TYR A 136 4.00 12.02 11.90
CA TYR A 136 4.73 12.97 11.06
C TYR A 136 3.94 13.44 9.84
N LEU A 137 3.00 12.60 9.38
CA LEU A 137 2.05 12.92 8.32
C LEU A 137 0.62 12.79 8.84
N SER A 138 -0.26 13.65 8.37
CA SER A 138 -1.67 13.65 8.71
C SER A 138 -2.38 12.37 8.22
N ALA A 139 -3.17 11.75 9.10
CA ALA A 139 -4.02 10.62 8.76
C ALA A 139 -5.33 11.10 8.08
N ASP A 140 -5.76 12.33 8.38
CA ASP A 140 -7.04 12.90 7.95
C ASP A 140 -6.91 13.69 6.63
N SER A 141 -5.75 13.69 6.01
CA SER A 141 -5.53 14.35 4.73
C SER A 141 -6.42 13.76 3.64
N ARG A 142 -6.85 14.61 2.69
CA ARG A 142 -7.68 14.19 1.56
C ARG A 142 -7.04 13.00 0.84
N ARG A 143 -7.86 12.04 0.38
CA ARG A 143 -7.38 10.87 -0.36
C ARG A 143 -6.43 11.26 -1.49
N GLY A 144 -5.25 10.64 -1.51
CA GLY A 144 -4.21 10.91 -2.51
C GLY A 144 -3.37 12.15 -2.25
N VAL A 145 -3.61 12.87 -1.15
CA VAL A 145 -2.80 14.01 -0.69
C VAL A 145 -2.00 13.57 0.53
N TRP A 146 -0.75 13.98 0.60
CA TRP A 146 0.14 13.76 1.74
C TRP A 146 0.45 15.11 2.37
N GLU A 147 0.30 15.20 3.68
CA GLU A 147 0.38 16.45 4.41
C GLU A 147 1.24 16.29 5.65
N LEU A 148 2.19 17.21 5.84
CA LEU A 148 3.07 17.29 6.99
C LEU A 148 2.30 17.81 8.21
N THR A 149 2.62 17.23 9.37
CA THR A 149 2.23 17.78 10.68
C THR A 149 3.36 18.62 11.27
N ASP A 150 3.10 19.34 12.36
CA ASP A 150 4.15 20.07 13.11
C ASP A 150 5.24 19.11 13.59
N ALA A 151 4.87 17.91 14.08
CA ALA A 151 5.83 16.88 14.45
C ALA A 151 6.67 16.38 13.25
N GLY A 152 6.08 16.34 12.05
CA GLY A 152 6.78 16.02 10.81
C GLY A 152 7.80 17.09 10.41
N ILE A 153 7.50 18.36 10.64
CA ILE A 153 8.41 19.49 10.40
C ILE A 153 9.59 19.43 11.38
N GLU A 154 9.34 19.19 12.66
CA GLU A 154 10.39 19.03 13.65
C GLU A 154 11.30 17.83 13.33
N ARG A 155 10.71 16.70 12.94
CA ARG A 155 11.47 15.51 12.55
C ARG A 155 12.33 15.75 11.33
N LEU A 156 11.83 16.48 10.33
CA LEU A 156 12.60 16.87 9.16
C LEU A 156 13.84 17.68 9.57
N GLY A 157 13.69 18.66 10.45
CA GLY A 157 14.82 19.45 10.96
C GLY A 157 15.88 18.60 11.67
N GLN A 158 15.46 17.59 12.45
CA GLN A 158 16.37 16.65 13.11
C GLN A 158 17.15 15.81 12.08
N LEU A 159 16.45 15.23 11.10
CA LEU A 159 17.07 14.42 10.05
C LEU A 159 18.06 15.21 9.19
N GLU A 160 17.76 16.47 8.91
CA GLU A 160 18.64 17.35 8.15
C GLU A 160 19.91 17.68 8.95
N ALA A 161 19.79 17.90 10.25
CA ALA A 161 20.94 18.10 11.14
C ALA A 161 21.80 16.83 11.22
N GLU A 162 21.18 15.65 11.42
CA GLU A 162 21.87 14.36 11.43
C GLU A 162 22.63 14.09 10.09
N CYS A 163 22.01 14.43 8.96
CA CYS A 163 22.63 14.29 7.64
C CYS A 163 23.87 15.19 7.51
N GLN A 164 23.77 16.47 7.91
CA GLN A 164 24.87 17.40 7.87
C GLN A 164 26.04 16.99 8.79
N GLU A 165 25.75 16.42 9.96
CA GLU A 165 26.79 15.91 10.86
C GLU A 165 27.54 14.72 10.26
N ARG A 166 26.82 13.78 9.60
CA ARG A 166 27.41 12.64 8.89
C ARG A 166 28.31 13.10 7.74
N GLU A 167 27.88 14.08 6.96
CA GLU A 167 28.68 14.65 5.86
C GLU A 167 29.96 15.34 6.39
N ARG A 168 29.86 16.11 7.47
CA ARG A 168 31.02 16.75 8.12
C ARG A 168 32.00 15.72 8.70
N ALA A 169 31.47 14.62 9.25
CA ALA A 169 32.31 13.54 9.77
C ALA A 169 33.04 12.76 8.67
N ALA A 170 32.38 12.57 7.53
CA ALA A 170 32.94 11.87 6.37
C ALA A 170 34.00 12.72 5.61
N SER A 171 33.98 14.04 5.78
CA SER A 171 34.94 14.98 5.15
C SER A 171 36.18 15.24 5.99
N ARG A 172 36.34 14.57 7.14
CA ARG A 172 37.53 14.68 8.05
C ARG A 172 38.43 13.47 7.89
#